data_2bf95abb7b42819b552ed13b37aa3f1e
#
_entry.id   2bf95abb7b42819b552ed13b37aa3f1e
#
_cell.length_a   1.000
_cell.length_b   1.000
_cell.length_c   1.000
_cell.angle_alpha   90.00
_cell.angle_beta   90.00
_cell.angle_gamma   90.00
#
_symmetry.space_group_name_H-M   'P 1'
#
loop_
_entity.id
_entity.type
_entity.pdbx_description
1 polymer ?
#
loop_
_entity_poly.entity_id
_entity_poly.type
_entity_poly.pdbx_seq_one_letter_code
_entity_poly.pdbx_strand_id
1 'polypeptide(L)'
;MGAKIMNRKIRWGLLGAGKILDRWMKGACQIDDMEIVAVASRTRESAAKTAEKFQIPEVLTYEEMLSREDIDIVYIPVPHTAHMELAIKAMEAGKSVLVEKPAGINVHQWEKMTECAKKNQVFLMEAVWTRFFPLIKEIEAHLKDIGDVRVVSTNFSFRNEDMTSRLMDPNRAGGSLLDVGVYDLHFTKMILKKEPIFIIHGYR
;
A
#
# COMPACT_ATOMS: atom_id res chain seq x y z
N MET A 1 8.03 -23.16 9.01
CA MET A 1 6.61 -23.28 9.42
C MET A 1 5.76 -23.28 8.18
N GLY A 2 5.11 -24.39 7.85
CA GLY A 2 4.25 -24.48 6.68
C GLY A 2 3.03 -23.58 6.83
N ALA A 3 2.72 -22.80 5.79
CA ALA A 3 1.51 -22.02 5.75
C ALA A 3 0.31 -22.96 5.95
N LYS A 4 -0.47 -22.71 6.99
CA LYS A 4 -1.73 -23.42 7.22
C LYS A 4 -2.64 -23.02 6.05
N ILE A 5 -2.87 -23.95 5.12
CA ILE A 5 -3.84 -23.72 4.04
C ILE A 5 -5.18 -23.49 4.74
N MET A 6 -5.63 -22.25 4.74
CA MET A 6 -6.92 -21.91 5.30
C MET A 6 -7.99 -22.40 4.32
N ASN A 7 -8.88 -23.26 4.79
CA ASN A 7 -9.99 -23.80 3.99
C ASN A 7 -11.16 -22.82 3.88
N ARG A 8 -10.88 -21.51 4.00
CA ARG A 8 -11.84 -20.40 3.92
C ARG A 8 -11.24 -19.20 3.21
N LYS A 9 -12.07 -18.33 2.70
CA LYS A 9 -11.65 -17.02 2.14
C LYS A 9 -10.94 -16.17 3.20
N ILE A 10 -9.95 -15.40 2.75
CA ILE A 10 -9.29 -14.39 3.57
C ILE A 10 -10.21 -13.18 3.65
N ARG A 11 -10.53 -12.75 4.86
CA ARG A 11 -11.48 -11.67 5.12
C ARG A 11 -10.76 -10.33 5.28
N TRP A 12 -11.13 -9.39 4.44
CA TRP A 12 -10.51 -8.08 4.32
C TRP A 12 -11.39 -6.98 4.89
N GLY A 13 -10.77 -6.10 5.68
CA GLY A 13 -11.33 -4.81 6.07
C GLY A 13 -10.68 -3.66 5.29
N LEU A 14 -11.46 -2.66 4.89
CA LEU A 14 -10.95 -1.44 4.29
C LEU A 14 -10.87 -0.33 5.34
N LEU A 15 -9.66 0.07 5.73
CA LEU A 15 -9.42 1.20 6.64
C LEU A 15 -9.15 2.48 5.83
N GLY A 16 -10.20 3.06 5.28
CA GLY A 16 -10.18 4.27 4.47
C GLY A 16 -11.09 4.18 3.26
N ALA A 17 -11.45 5.35 2.72
CA ALA A 17 -12.31 5.51 1.56
C ALA A 17 -11.59 6.32 0.46
N GLY A 18 -10.31 6.05 0.24
CA GLY A 18 -9.47 6.75 -0.74
C GLY A 18 -9.88 6.45 -2.18
N LYS A 19 -9.64 7.41 -3.09
CA LYS A 19 -9.97 7.27 -4.53
C LYS A 19 -9.31 6.05 -5.19
N ILE A 20 -8.19 5.56 -4.66
CA ILE A 20 -7.49 4.39 -5.18
C ILE A 20 -8.35 3.12 -5.10
N LEU A 21 -9.34 3.07 -4.22
CA LEU A 21 -10.28 1.95 -4.11
C LEU A 21 -10.97 1.65 -5.44
N ASP A 22 -11.26 2.64 -6.27
CA ASP A 22 -11.88 2.44 -7.57
C ASP A 22 -11.06 1.51 -8.49
N ARG A 23 -9.75 1.58 -8.37
CA ARG A 23 -8.82 0.74 -9.11
C ARG A 23 -8.55 -0.58 -8.39
N TRP A 24 -8.33 -0.51 -7.08
CA TRP A 24 -8.00 -1.68 -6.27
C TRP A 24 -9.14 -2.71 -6.27
N MET A 25 -10.38 -2.26 -6.11
CA MET A 25 -11.57 -3.12 -6.11
C MET A 25 -11.75 -3.90 -7.42
N LYS A 26 -11.35 -3.32 -8.58
CA LYS A 26 -11.42 -4.04 -9.87
C LYS A 26 -10.54 -5.29 -9.89
N GLY A 27 -9.41 -5.27 -9.19
CA GLY A 27 -8.57 -6.44 -9.04
C GLY A 27 -9.05 -7.37 -7.92
N ALA A 28 -9.39 -6.80 -6.77
CA ALA A 28 -9.82 -7.54 -5.60
C ALA A 28 -11.04 -8.45 -5.87
N CYS A 29 -12.01 -7.94 -6.61
CA CYS A 29 -13.22 -8.71 -6.98
C CYS A 29 -12.96 -9.89 -7.92
N GLN A 30 -11.74 -10.04 -8.45
CA GLN A 30 -11.36 -11.17 -9.33
C GLN A 30 -10.64 -12.29 -8.57
N ILE A 31 -10.44 -12.14 -7.27
CA ILE A 31 -9.70 -13.10 -6.44
C ILE A 31 -10.70 -13.96 -5.67
N ASP A 32 -10.75 -15.25 -6.01
CA ASP A 32 -11.77 -16.18 -5.50
C ASP A 32 -11.68 -16.43 -3.99
N ASP A 33 -10.48 -16.41 -3.43
CA ASP A 33 -10.20 -16.66 -2.01
C ASP A 33 -10.17 -15.37 -1.16
N MET A 34 -10.60 -14.24 -1.73
CA MET A 34 -10.72 -12.95 -1.06
C MET A 34 -12.19 -12.62 -0.76
N GLU A 35 -12.45 -12.09 0.43
CA GLU A 35 -13.77 -11.57 0.83
C GLU A 35 -13.61 -10.21 1.49
N ILE A 36 -14.23 -9.16 0.94
CA ILE A 36 -14.23 -7.83 1.54
C ILE A 36 -15.49 -7.71 2.41
N VAL A 37 -15.29 -7.65 3.72
CA VAL A 37 -16.41 -7.77 4.68
C VAL A 37 -16.87 -6.45 5.26
N ALA A 38 -15.98 -5.46 5.36
CA ALA A 38 -16.31 -4.19 5.98
C ALA A 38 -15.44 -3.03 5.45
N VAL A 39 -15.97 -1.82 5.57
CA VAL A 39 -15.24 -0.58 5.33
C VAL A 39 -15.42 0.38 6.50
N ALA A 40 -14.34 1.02 6.89
CA ALA A 40 -14.29 2.09 7.88
C ALA A 40 -13.62 3.34 7.30
N SER A 41 -14.03 4.52 7.72
CA SER A 41 -13.42 5.79 7.33
C SER A 41 -13.53 6.80 8.46
N ARG A 42 -12.81 7.93 8.36
CA ARG A 42 -12.90 9.03 9.34
C ARG A 42 -14.34 9.53 9.58
N THR A 43 -15.17 9.48 8.57
CA THR A 43 -16.60 9.80 8.68
C THR A 43 -17.44 8.61 8.25
N ARG A 44 -18.49 8.33 9.01
CA ARG A 44 -19.43 7.25 8.69
C ARG A 44 -20.08 7.44 7.30
N GLU A 45 -20.33 8.71 6.92
CA GLU A 45 -20.87 9.05 5.60
C GLU A 45 -19.95 8.60 4.46
N SER A 46 -18.63 8.86 4.57
CA SER A 46 -17.66 8.44 3.56
C SER A 46 -17.56 6.92 3.46
N ALA A 47 -17.60 6.23 4.59
CA ALA A 47 -17.62 4.77 4.63
C ALA A 47 -18.90 4.21 4.01
N ALA A 48 -20.07 4.80 4.32
CA ALA A 48 -21.35 4.38 3.77
C ALA A 48 -21.43 4.54 2.23
N LYS A 49 -20.98 5.68 1.70
CA LYS A 49 -20.87 5.89 0.24
C LYS A 49 -19.96 4.85 -0.43
N THR A 50 -18.87 4.48 0.24
CA THR A 50 -17.95 3.45 -0.27
C THR A 50 -18.58 2.06 -0.22
N ALA A 51 -19.27 1.75 0.87
CA ALA A 51 -19.98 0.48 1.04
C ALA A 51 -21.09 0.30 -0.03
N GLU A 52 -21.90 1.33 -0.24
CA GLU A 52 -22.92 1.34 -1.27
C GLU A 52 -22.34 1.13 -2.67
N LYS A 53 -21.30 1.90 -3.00
CA LYS A 53 -20.63 1.84 -4.31
C LYS A 53 -20.08 0.46 -4.65
N PHE A 54 -19.48 -0.21 -3.68
CA PHE A 54 -18.78 -1.49 -3.87
C PHE A 54 -19.54 -2.69 -3.29
N GLN A 55 -20.76 -2.47 -2.79
CA GLN A 55 -21.62 -3.50 -2.19
C GLN A 55 -20.92 -4.22 -1.03
N ILE A 56 -20.19 -3.44 -0.18
CA ILE A 56 -19.53 -3.98 0.99
C ILE A 56 -20.56 -4.13 2.12
N PRO A 57 -20.64 -5.31 2.78
CA PRO A 57 -21.74 -5.61 3.69
C PRO A 57 -21.83 -4.67 4.90
N GLU A 58 -20.68 -4.27 5.47
CA GLU A 58 -20.67 -3.58 6.76
C GLU A 58 -19.93 -2.25 6.72
N VAL A 59 -20.49 -1.27 7.44
CA VAL A 59 -19.91 0.05 7.69
C VAL A 59 -19.57 0.16 9.18
N LEU A 60 -18.29 0.24 9.47
CA LEU A 60 -17.74 0.23 10.83
C LEU A 60 -16.99 1.53 11.15
N THR A 61 -16.70 1.78 12.41
CA THR A 61 -15.64 2.68 12.85
C THR A 61 -14.28 1.99 12.75
N TYR A 62 -13.17 2.73 12.89
CA TYR A 62 -11.85 2.13 12.93
C TYR A 62 -11.70 1.17 14.13
N GLU A 63 -12.23 1.56 15.30
CA GLU A 63 -12.19 0.77 16.52
C GLU A 63 -13.00 -0.52 16.37
N GLU A 64 -14.24 -0.44 15.86
CA GLU A 64 -15.06 -1.60 15.57
C GLU A 64 -14.38 -2.56 14.59
N MET A 65 -13.79 -2.04 13.51
CA MET A 65 -13.04 -2.83 12.52
C MET A 65 -11.88 -3.60 13.18
N LEU A 66 -11.10 -2.92 14.00
CA LEU A 66 -9.91 -3.50 14.63
C LEU A 66 -10.26 -4.52 15.71
N SER A 67 -11.40 -4.40 16.38
CA SER A 67 -11.88 -5.36 17.39
C SER A 67 -12.45 -6.66 16.81
N ARG A 68 -12.72 -6.72 15.52
CA ARG A 68 -13.31 -7.90 14.85
C ARG A 68 -12.29 -9.04 14.74
N GLU A 69 -12.54 -10.18 15.31
CA GLU A 69 -11.68 -11.37 15.23
C GLU A 69 -11.73 -12.07 13.87
N ASP A 70 -12.82 -11.89 13.13
CA ASP A 70 -13.06 -12.51 11.83
C ASP A 70 -12.46 -11.74 10.64
N ILE A 71 -11.78 -10.62 10.86
CA ILE A 71 -11.01 -9.89 9.85
C ILE A 71 -9.54 -10.29 9.96
N ASP A 72 -8.99 -10.85 8.87
CA ASP A 72 -7.62 -11.35 8.81
C ASP A 72 -6.61 -10.27 8.45
N ILE A 73 -6.99 -9.39 7.54
CA ILE A 73 -6.12 -8.37 6.96
C ILE A 73 -6.90 -7.08 6.70
N VAL A 74 -6.20 -5.97 6.81
CA VAL A 74 -6.75 -4.67 6.44
C VAL A 74 -5.96 -4.02 5.32
N TYR A 75 -6.67 -3.39 4.39
CA TYR A 75 -6.10 -2.50 3.39
C TYR A 75 -6.26 -1.05 3.83
N ILE A 76 -5.19 -0.25 3.71
CA ILE A 76 -5.11 1.12 4.26
C ILE A 76 -4.91 2.14 3.13
N PRO A 77 -5.97 2.58 2.42
CA PRO A 77 -5.94 3.58 1.37
C PRO A 77 -6.25 4.99 1.90
N VAL A 78 -5.47 5.50 2.82
CA VAL A 78 -5.63 6.83 3.43
C VAL A 78 -4.53 7.79 2.96
N PRO A 79 -4.52 9.07 3.35
CA PRO A 79 -3.38 9.96 3.09
C PRO A 79 -2.09 9.48 3.77
N HIS A 80 -0.95 9.73 3.14
CA HIS A 80 0.38 9.26 3.54
C HIS A 80 0.70 9.46 5.03
N THR A 81 0.30 10.61 5.57
CA THR A 81 0.54 10.99 6.99
C THR A 81 -0.20 10.11 8.00
N ALA A 82 -1.22 9.37 7.59
CA ALA A 82 -2.00 8.50 8.46
C ALA A 82 -1.62 7.01 8.34
N HIS A 83 -0.75 6.63 7.40
CA HIS A 83 -0.39 5.24 7.14
C HIS A 83 0.20 4.56 8.37
N MET A 84 1.25 5.13 8.97
CA MET A 84 1.95 4.51 10.08
C MET A 84 1.04 4.28 11.29
N GLU A 85 0.27 5.30 11.68
CA GLU A 85 -0.59 5.19 12.87
C GLU A 85 -1.64 4.09 12.71
N LEU A 86 -2.34 4.08 11.58
CA LEU A 86 -3.38 3.07 11.33
C LEU A 86 -2.80 1.68 11.14
N ALA A 87 -1.65 1.56 10.47
CA ALA A 87 -0.97 0.28 10.30
C ALA A 87 -0.53 -0.32 11.64
N ILE A 88 0.06 0.49 12.53
CA ILE A 88 0.47 0.05 13.86
C ILE A 88 -0.75 -0.42 14.67
N LYS A 89 -1.82 0.39 14.74
CA LYS A 89 -3.06 0.01 15.44
C LYS A 89 -3.64 -1.30 14.93
N ALA A 90 -3.63 -1.50 13.60
CA ALA A 90 -4.13 -2.74 13.00
C ALA A 90 -3.26 -3.94 13.38
N MET A 91 -1.94 -3.80 13.33
CA MET A 91 -1.01 -4.88 13.68
C MET A 91 -1.03 -5.21 15.16
N GLU A 92 -1.18 -4.23 16.05
CA GLU A 92 -1.38 -4.43 17.50
C GLU A 92 -2.69 -5.15 17.80
N ALA A 93 -3.72 -4.97 16.96
CA ALA A 93 -4.96 -5.73 16.99
C ALA A 93 -4.87 -7.11 16.30
N GLY A 94 -3.66 -7.57 15.96
CA GLY A 94 -3.42 -8.88 15.34
C GLY A 94 -3.80 -8.98 13.86
N LYS A 95 -4.04 -7.84 13.17
CA LYS A 95 -4.38 -7.86 11.74
C LYS A 95 -3.14 -7.77 10.88
N SER A 96 -3.11 -8.54 9.79
CA SER A 96 -2.18 -8.31 8.69
C SER A 96 -2.51 -6.98 7.99
N VAL A 97 -1.51 -6.36 7.36
CA VAL A 97 -1.67 -5.02 6.76
C VAL A 97 -1.13 -4.96 5.34
N LEU A 98 -1.96 -4.48 4.43
CA LEU A 98 -1.56 -3.93 3.15
C LEU A 98 -1.75 -2.42 3.20
N VAL A 99 -0.66 -1.64 3.23
CA VAL A 99 -0.71 -0.18 3.29
C VAL A 99 -0.36 0.43 1.94
N GLU A 100 -1.08 1.47 1.53
CA GLU A 100 -0.77 2.19 0.29
C GLU A 100 0.63 2.80 0.29
N LYS A 101 1.15 2.95 -0.93
CA LYS A 101 2.44 3.62 -1.16
C LYS A 101 2.30 5.16 -0.99
N PRO A 102 3.34 5.83 -0.52
CA PRO A 102 4.48 5.26 0.20
C PRO A 102 4.03 4.77 1.57
N ALA A 103 4.53 3.63 2.02
CA ALA A 103 4.11 3.05 3.30
C ALA A 103 4.33 4.01 4.47
N GLY A 104 5.42 4.76 4.45
CA GLY A 104 5.73 5.83 5.40
C GLY A 104 6.32 7.05 4.70
N ILE A 105 6.27 8.21 5.35
CA ILE A 105 6.83 9.46 4.82
C ILE A 105 8.34 9.60 5.08
N ASN A 106 8.91 8.69 5.84
CA ASN A 106 10.34 8.59 6.12
C ASN A 106 10.71 7.19 6.62
N VAL A 107 12.01 6.90 6.67
CA VAL A 107 12.55 5.59 7.09
C VAL A 107 12.12 5.21 8.51
N HIS A 108 12.09 6.15 9.43
CA HIS A 108 11.72 5.90 10.83
C HIS A 108 10.27 5.39 10.98
N GLN A 109 9.34 5.90 10.17
CA GLN A 109 7.97 5.38 10.15
C GLN A 109 7.94 3.93 9.65
N TRP A 110 8.70 3.62 8.61
CA TRP A 110 8.79 2.26 8.08
C TRP A 110 9.41 1.28 9.08
N GLU A 111 10.49 1.69 9.75
CA GLU A 111 11.13 0.89 10.81
C GLU A 111 10.14 0.57 11.93
N LYS A 112 9.41 1.56 12.45
CA LYS A 112 8.38 1.34 13.48
C LYS A 112 7.30 0.35 13.03
N MET A 113 6.82 0.46 11.80
CA MET A 113 5.82 -0.46 11.27
C MET A 113 6.39 -1.89 11.14
N THR A 114 7.62 -2.04 10.64
CA THR A 114 8.24 -3.36 10.49
C THR A 114 8.56 -4.02 11.83
N GLU A 115 8.98 -3.25 12.82
CA GLU A 115 9.16 -3.73 14.20
C GLU A 115 7.84 -4.18 14.82
N CYS A 116 6.77 -3.38 14.63
CA CYS A 116 5.43 -3.73 15.09
C CYS A 116 4.92 -5.03 14.44
N ALA A 117 5.09 -5.18 13.14
CA ALA A 117 4.71 -6.39 12.41
C ALA A 117 5.44 -7.63 12.95
N LYS A 118 6.76 -7.53 13.16
CA LYS A 118 7.58 -8.61 13.73
C LYS A 118 7.13 -8.97 15.15
N LYS A 119 6.91 -7.97 16.01
CA LYS A 119 6.48 -8.15 17.40
C LYS A 119 5.16 -8.89 17.49
N ASN A 120 4.19 -8.51 16.64
CA ASN A 120 2.85 -9.10 16.64
C ASN A 120 2.72 -10.33 15.73
N GLN A 121 3.78 -10.74 15.04
CA GLN A 121 3.82 -11.89 14.11
C GLN A 121 2.77 -11.81 13.01
N VAL A 122 2.50 -10.62 12.49
CA VAL A 122 1.55 -10.35 11.41
C VAL A 122 2.27 -9.94 10.12
N PHE A 123 1.61 -10.10 8.98
CA PHE A 123 2.14 -9.69 7.69
C PHE A 123 1.98 -8.18 7.51
N LEU A 124 3.01 -7.53 6.97
CA LEU A 124 3.00 -6.13 6.54
C LEU A 124 3.54 -6.03 5.12
N MET A 125 2.82 -5.34 4.25
CA MET A 125 3.26 -5.08 2.88
C MET A 125 2.88 -3.69 2.42
N GLU A 126 3.81 -3.03 1.72
CA GLU A 126 3.55 -1.81 0.96
C GLU A 126 2.92 -2.14 -0.39
N ALA A 127 1.86 -1.43 -0.78
CA ALA A 127 1.10 -1.67 -2.00
C ALA A 127 1.78 -1.07 -3.25
N VAL A 128 2.99 -1.51 -3.57
CA VAL A 128 3.69 -1.17 -4.82
C VAL A 128 3.27 -2.16 -5.92
N TRP A 129 2.06 -1.96 -6.40
CA TRP A 129 1.36 -2.85 -7.32
C TRP A 129 2.10 -3.11 -8.64
N THR A 130 2.91 -2.16 -9.11
CA THR A 130 3.71 -2.31 -10.34
C THR A 130 4.69 -3.49 -10.28
N ARG A 131 5.17 -3.88 -9.10
CA ARG A 131 6.05 -5.05 -8.93
C ARG A 131 5.42 -6.37 -9.34
N PHE A 132 4.11 -6.43 -9.37
CA PHE A 132 3.35 -7.66 -9.64
C PHE A 132 2.85 -7.77 -11.08
N PHE A 133 3.20 -6.83 -11.95
CA PHE A 133 2.88 -6.93 -13.36
C PHE A 133 3.55 -8.14 -14.01
N PRO A 134 2.84 -8.89 -14.86
CA PRO A 134 3.46 -9.99 -15.61
C PRO A 134 4.71 -9.55 -16.37
N LEU A 135 4.67 -8.38 -17.00
CA LEU A 135 5.83 -7.81 -17.72
C LEU A 135 7.07 -7.64 -16.84
N ILE A 136 6.90 -7.33 -15.56
CA ILE A 136 8.04 -7.19 -14.64
C ILE A 136 8.75 -8.54 -14.46
N LYS A 137 8.01 -9.64 -14.35
CA LYS A 137 8.59 -11.00 -14.28
C LYS A 137 9.38 -11.34 -15.55
N GLU A 138 8.84 -10.97 -16.72
CA GLU A 138 9.54 -11.14 -18.00
C GLU A 138 10.83 -10.31 -18.06
N ILE A 139 10.78 -9.04 -17.66
CA ILE A 139 11.97 -8.19 -17.57
C ILE A 139 13.02 -8.84 -16.66
N GLU A 140 12.63 -9.27 -15.45
CA GLU A 140 13.57 -9.91 -14.51
C GLU A 140 14.21 -11.20 -15.10
N ALA A 141 13.43 -12.01 -15.82
CA ALA A 141 13.91 -13.24 -16.45
C ALA A 141 14.96 -12.96 -17.54
N HIS A 142 14.79 -11.85 -18.27
CA HIS A 142 15.64 -11.47 -19.41
C HIS A 142 16.80 -10.51 -19.07
N LEU A 143 16.92 -10.05 -17.81
CA LEU A 143 18.02 -9.14 -17.41
C LEU A 143 19.41 -9.71 -17.75
N LYS A 144 19.59 -11.02 -17.60
CA LYS A 144 20.85 -11.70 -17.91
C LYS A 144 21.24 -11.62 -19.40
N ASP A 145 20.28 -11.41 -20.30
CA ASP A 145 20.50 -11.40 -21.74
C ASP A 145 21.19 -10.11 -22.20
N ILE A 146 21.09 -9.05 -21.40
CA ILE A 146 21.79 -7.76 -21.64
C ILE A 146 23.11 -7.64 -20.84
N GLY A 147 23.51 -8.69 -20.11
CA GLY A 147 24.71 -8.69 -19.30
C GLY A 147 24.57 -7.85 -18.02
N ASP A 148 25.69 -7.27 -17.55
CA ASP A 148 25.70 -6.47 -16.33
C ASP A 148 24.99 -5.13 -16.53
N VAL A 149 23.92 -4.90 -15.80
CA VAL A 149 23.21 -3.62 -15.79
C VAL A 149 24.07 -2.57 -15.11
N ARG A 150 24.47 -1.53 -15.84
CA ARG A 150 25.33 -0.44 -15.36
C ARG A 150 24.57 0.86 -15.11
N VAL A 151 23.50 1.09 -15.84
CA VAL A 151 22.66 2.29 -15.73
C VAL A 151 21.20 1.88 -15.80
N VAL A 152 20.39 2.45 -14.93
CA VAL A 152 18.93 2.41 -14.99
C VAL A 152 18.45 3.85 -15.04
N SER A 153 17.68 4.19 -16.05
CA SER A 153 17.02 5.50 -16.18
C SER A 153 15.52 5.30 -16.17
N THR A 154 14.85 5.96 -15.25
CA THR A 154 13.40 5.88 -15.07
C THR A 154 12.78 7.26 -15.11
N ASN A 155 11.57 7.35 -15.59
CA ASN A 155 10.77 8.56 -15.56
C ASN A 155 9.30 8.21 -15.37
N PHE A 156 8.73 8.71 -14.29
CA PHE A 156 7.30 8.65 -14.08
C PHE A 156 6.81 10.04 -13.69
N SER A 157 6.11 10.69 -14.60
CA SER A 157 5.62 12.04 -14.41
C SER A 157 4.23 12.23 -15.01
N PHE A 158 3.48 13.16 -14.45
CA PHE A 158 2.22 13.64 -15.00
C PHE A 158 2.03 15.11 -14.63
N ARG A 159 1.24 15.81 -15.42
CA ARG A 159 0.86 17.19 -15.11
C ARG A 159 -0.29 17.20 -14.10
N ASN A 160 -0.07 17.83 -12.96
CA ASN A 160 -1.14 18.12 -12.00
C ASN A 160 -1.56 19.59 -12.17
N GLU A 161 -2.80 19.82 -12.55
CA GLU A 161 -3.37 21.16 -12.73
C GLU A 161 -4.09 21.68 -11.47
N ASP A 162 -4.42 20.78 -10.54
CA ASP A 162 -5.08 21.12 -9.29
C ASP A 162 -4.05 21.49 -8.21
N MET A 163 -3.77 22.78 -8.09
CA MET A 163 -2.85 23.31 -7.07
C MET A 163 -3.39 23.18 -5.64
N THR A 164 -4.69 22.86 -5.46
CA THR A 164 -5.29 22.58 -4.14
C THR A 164 -5.21 21.11 -3.76
N SER A 165 -4.72 20.29 -4.66
CA SER A 165 -4.53 18.86 -4.44
C SER A 165 -3.61 18.59 -3.25
N ARG A 166 -3.88 17.52 -2.50
CA ARG A 166 -2.98 17.04 -1.44
C ARG A 166 -1.53 16.80 -1.94
N LEU A 167 -1.36 16.55 -3.22
CA LEU A 167 -0.05 16.30 -3.84
C LEU A 167 0.83 17.56 -3.86
N MET A 168 0.23 18.74 -3.75
CA MET A 168 0.91 20.05 -3.70
C MET A 168 1.07 20.57 -2.27
N ASP A 169 0.59 19.85 -1.25
CA ASP A 169 0.62 20.26 0.14
C ASP A 169 1.74 19.55 0.93
N PRO A 170 2.83 20.21 1.30
CA PRO A 170 3.92 19.63 2.08
C PRO A 170 3.46 19.10 3.44
N ASN A 171 2.46 19.73 4.08
CA ASN A 171 1.93 19.29 5.39
C ASN A 171 1.18 17.96 5.30
N ARG A 172 0.83 17.54 4.09
CA ARG A 172 0.17 16.26 3.80
C ARG A 172 1.12 15.25 3.17
N ALA A 173 2.44 15.49 3.29
CA ALA A 173 3.48 14.70 2.63
C ALA A 173 3.25 14.62 1.11
N GLY A 174 2.86 15.75 0.50
CA GLY A 174 2.77 15.91 -0.94
C GLY A 174 4.16 16.01 -1.57
N GLY A 175 4.19 16.02 -2.89
CA GLY A 175 5.41 16.11 -3.69
C GLY A 175 5.64 14.88 -4.56
N SER A 176 6.36 15.10 -5.65
CA SER A 176 6.60 14.07 -6.68
C SER A 176 7.36 12.86 -6.16
N LEU A 177 8.32 13.04 -5.25
CA LEU A 177 9.14 11.94 -4.74
C LEU A 177 8.28 10.86 -4.05
N LEU A 178 7.40 11.26 -3.11
CA LEU A 178 6.57 10.33 -2.36
C LEU A 178 5.36 9.84 -3.17
N ASP A 179 4.88 10.61 -4.14
CA ASP A 179 3.72 10.18 -4.92
C ASP A 179 4.08 9.28 -6.10
N VAL A 180 5.05 9.67 -6.91
CA VAL A 180 5.44 8.94 -8.13
C VAL A 180 6.89 8.45 -8.13
N GLY A 181 7.83 9.19 -7.54
CA GLY A 181 9.24 8.78 -7.47
C GLY A 181 9.46 7.47 -6.72
N VAL A 182 8.56 7.12 -5.81
CA VAL A 182 8.57 5.82 -5.14
C VAL A 182 8.55 4.65 -6.13
N TYR A 183 7.84 4.76 -7.25
CA TYR A 183 7.82 3.73 -8.29
C TYR A 183 9.17 3.60 -8.99
N ASP A 184 9.81 4.73 -9.32
CA ASP A 184 11.14 4.77 -9.94
C ASP A 184 12.20 4.14 -9.02
N LEU A 185 12.16 4.44 -7.73
CA LEU A 185 13.05 3.86 -6.73
C LEU A 185 12.83 2.34 -6.59
N HIS A 186 11.58 1.89 -6.50
CA HIS A 186 11.26 0.47 -6.43
C HIS A 186 11.71 -0.29 -7.68
N PHE A 187 11.46 0.26 -8.87
CA PHE A 187 11.89 -0.34 -10.12
C PHE A 187 13.42 -0.43 -10.20
N THR A 188 14.11 0.67 -9.92
CA THR A 188 15.58 0.71 -9.93
C THR A 188 16.19 -0.32 -8.97
N LYS A 189 15.69 -0.39 -7.73
CA LYS A 189 16.16 -1.37 -6.73
C LYS A 189 15.89 -2.81 -7.18
N MET A 190 14.74 -3.06 -7.79
CA MET A 190 14.37 -4.38 -8.30
C MET A 190 15.33 -4.84 -9.41
N ILE A 191 15.69 -3.94 -10.33
CA ILE A 191 16.61 -4.24 -11.43
C ILE A 191 18.05 -4.40 -10.95
N LEU A 192 18.55 -3.48 -10.13
CA LEU A 192 19.94 -3.49 -9.68
C LEU A 192 20.21 -4.51 -8.56
N LYS A 193 19.20 -4.88 -7.77
CA LYS A 193 19.29 -5.80 -6.61
C LYS A 193 20.41 -5.41 -5.62
N LYS A 194 20.73 -4.10 -5.54
CA LYS A 194 21.79 -3.53 -4.70
C LYS A 194 21.25 -2.33 -3.94
N GLU A 195 21.82 -2.08 -2.77
CA GLU A 195 21.58 -0.84 -2.04
C GLU A 195 22.41 0.30 -2.64
N PRO A 196 21.92 1.53 -2.67
CA PRO A 196 22.69 2.68 -3.10
C PRO A 196 23.85 2.94 -2.12
N ILE A 197 25.04 3.27 -2.65
CA ILE A 197 26.19 3.67 -1.84
C ILE A 197 26.00 5.12 -1.37
N PHE A 198 25.46 5.96 -2.24
CA PHE A 198 25.05 7.34 -1.92
C PHE A 198 23.92 7.79 -2.84
N ILE A 199 23.20 8.81 -2.42
CA ILE A 199 22.08 9.40 -3.16
C ILE A 199 22.40 10.88 -3.38
N ILE A 200 22.29 11.33 -4.64
CA ILE A 200 22.36 12.74 -5.01
C ILE A 200 20.99 13.15 -5.51
N HIS A 201 20.43 14.20 -4.93
CA HIS A 201 19.21 14.80 -5.45
C HIS A 201 19.38 16.31 -5.59
N GLY A 202 18.72 16.90 -6.59
CA GLY A 202 18.66 18.33 -6.81
C GLY A 202 17.22 18.83 -6.73
N TYR A 203 17.04 20.00 -6.14
CA TYR A 203 15.82 20.77 -6.29
C TYR A 203 16.03 21.80 -7.42
N ARG A 204 15.02 21.97 -8.25
CA ARG A 204 14.87 23.14 -9.12
C ARG A 204 13.60 23.88 -8.75
#